data_f5a1a344cc3e6f46dfe6cad0cf2bf409
#
_entry.id   f5a1a344cc3e6f46dfe6cad0cf2bf409
#
_cell.length_a   1.000
_cell.length_b   1.000
_cell.length_c   1.000
_cell.angle_alpha   90.00
_cell.angle_beta   90.00
_cell.angle_gamma   90.00
#
_symmetry.space_group_name_H-M   'P 1'
#
loop_
_entity.id
_entity.type
_entity.pdbx_description
1 polymer ?
#
loop_
_entity_poly.entity_id
_entity_poly.type
_entity_poly.pdbx_seq_one_letter_code
_entity_poly.pdbx_strand_id
1 'polypeptide(L)'
;MKKDLSNIKKAKYLLDKNHCVAIPTETVYGLAANAYSDTAILKIFKLKKRPKSNPLIVHYCKAEDIKNDCELNSNFKKLYNKFCPGPLTFILKLKKNSKISKYVTNGKKTLAVRFPKNLETGKLLKSLNYPLAAPSANIYTQISPVSKKDVKDEFGKKISFILDGGSSKVGLESTIIDLVNKVKILRLGGIEIDKISKVLKRKLKYSKEKNKMQVPGQSKLHYSPNIPIRLNAKKPFPDEAFILIQKRKGFDKKYFYLTKNKNLKEAGKNLYSTLRKIKNLKFNKIAIEKIPNSGLGLTINDRLKRASKR
;
A
#
# COMPACT_ATOMS: atom_id res chain seq x y z
N MET A 1 10.93 -3.28 -25.72
CA MET A 1 10.24 -4.60 -25.84
C MET A 1 11.10 -5.80 -25.43
N LYS A 2 12.27 -6.12 -26.04
CA LYS A 2 13.08 -7.30 -25.64
C LYS A 2 13.56 -7.29 -24.18
N LYS A 3 14.00 -6.13 -23.65
CA LYS A 3 14.47 -5.97 -22.26
C LYS A 3 13.36 -6.19 -21.22
N ASP A 4 12.13 -5.80 -21.53
CA ASP A 4 10.97 -5.95 -20.62
C ASP A 4 10.53 -7.41 -20.47
N LEU A 5 10.51 -8.16 -21.58
CA LEU A 5 10.22 -9.60 -21.56
C LEU A 5 11.28 -10.38 -20.75
N SER A 6 12.56 -9.97 -20.81
CA SER A 6 13.65 -10.53 -20.00
C SER A 6 13.41 -10.30 -18.51
N ASN A 7 12.97 -9.10 -18.10
CA ASN A 7 12.69 -8.75 -16.70
C ASN A 7 11.48 -9.53 -16.14
N ILE A 8 10.42 -9.73 -16.93
CA ILE A 8 9.26 -10.56 -16.53
C ILE A 8 9.66 -12.02 -16.38
N LYS A 9 10.43 -12.58 -17.33
CA LYS A 9 10.94 -13.96 -17.24
C LYS A 9 11.81 -14.15 -15.99
N LYS A 10 12.70 -13.19 -15.68
CA LYS A 10 13.54 -13.22 -14.48
C LYS A 10 12.71 -13.14 -13.20
N ALA A 11 11.74 -12.24 -13.13
CA ALA A 11 10.84 -12.11 -11.98
C ALA A 11 10.06 -13.42 -11.77
N LYS A 12 9.46 -13.98 -12.83
CA LYS A 12 8.76 -15.27 -12.79
C LYS A 12 9.67 -16.39 -12.28
N TYR A 13 10.85 -16.57 -12.87
CA TYR A 13 11.82 -17.60 -12.46
C TYR A 13 12.12 -17.53 -10.95
N LEU A 14 12.38 -16.34 -10.42
CA LEU A 14 12.66 -16.15 -8.99
C LEU A 14 11.44 -16.48 -8.12
N LEU A 15 10.24 -16.08 -8.54
CA LEU A 15 8.99 -16.40 -7.83
C LEU A 15 8.70 -17.90 -7.84
N ASP A 16 8.94 -18.60 -8.96
CA ASP A 16 8.79 -20.06 -9.09
C ASP A 16 9.79 -20.81 -8.17
N LYS A 17 10.96 -20.21 -7.89
CA LYS A 17 11.94 -20.70 -6.90
C LYS A 17 11.68 -20.21 -5.47
N ASN A 18 10.45 -19.72 -5.18
CA ASN A 18 10.05 -19.21 -3.87
C ASN A 18 10.91 -18.04 -3.35
N HIS A 19 11.52 -17.23 -4.24
CA HIS A 19 12.14 -15.97 -3.87
C HIS A 19 11.12 -14.84 -3.82
N CYS A 20 11.42 -13.82 -3.01
CA CYS A 20 10.65 -12.58 -3.01
C CYS A 20 11.16 -11.64 -4.12
N VAL A 21 10.23 -10.99 -4.82
CA VAL A 21 10.50 -9.99 -5.86
C VAL A 21 9.74 -8.71 -5.50
N ALA A 22 10.38 -7.55 -5.60
CA ALA A 22 9.63 -6.30 -5.49
C ALA A 22 8.94 -5.98 -6.80
N ILE A 23 7.66 -5.66 -6.73
CA ILE A 23 6.80 -5.35 -7.89
C ILE A 23 6.25 -3.93 -7.80
N PRO A 24 6.20 -3.17 -8.92
CA PRO A 24 5.57 -1.86 -8.96
C PRO A 24 4.05 -1.99 -8.90
N THR A 25 3.38 -1.07 -8.21
CA THR A 25 1.94 -0.88 -8.35
C THR A 25 1.61 0.61 -8.49
N GLU A 26 0.38 0.93 -8.87
CA GLU A 26 -0.07 2.32 -8.94
C GLU A 26 -0.10 2.99 -7.56
N THR A 27 -0.14 2.21 -6.47
CA THR A 27 -0.19 2.70 -5.08
C THR A 27 1.20 2.87 -4.48
N VAL A 28 1.88 1.75 -4.20
CA VAL A 28 3.23 1.65 -3.66
C VAL A 28 3.89 0.38 -4.20
N TYR A 29 5.20 0.24 -4.12
CA TYR A 29 5.85 -1.02 -4.44
C TYR A 29 5.50 -2.10 -3.43
N GLY A 30 5.25 -3.32 -3.92
CA GLY A 30 4.94 -4.50 -3.14
C GLY A 30 6.10 -5.49 -3.08
N LEU A 31 6.33 -6.14 -1.94
CA LEU A 31 7.22 -7.29 -1.81
C LEU A 31 6.42 -8.55 -2.07
N ALA A 32 6.53 -9.09 -3.28
CA ALA A 32 5.70 -10.17 -3.78
C ALA A 32 6.34 -11.54 -3.59
N ALA A 33 5.50 -12.54 -3.31
CA ALA A 33 5.84 -13.95 -3.33
C ALA A 33 4.63 -14.80 -3.71
N ASN A 34 4.85 -16.06 -4.12
CA ASN A 34 3.80 -17.01 -4.44
C ASN A 34 2.86 -17.20 -3.24
N ALA A 35 1.57 -16.84 -3.41
CA ALA A 35 0.58 -16.88 -2.33
C ALA A 35 0.18 -18.31 -1.91
N TYR A 36 0.48 -19.32 -2.73
CA TYR A 36 0.22 -20.74 -2.44
C TYR A 36 1.40 -21.42 -1.70
N SER A 37 2.57 -20.78 -1.64
CA SER A 37 3.77 -21.36 -1.02
C SER A 37 4.01 -20.83 0.39
N ASP A 38 3.89 -21.68 1.39
CA ASP A 38 4.21 -21.36 2.79
C ASP A 38 5.65 -20.84 2.92
N THR A 39 6.60 -21.50 2.26
CA THR A 39 8.02 -21.13 2.27
C THR A 39 8.22 -19.72 1.72
N ALA A 40 7.57 -19.38 0.59
CA ALA A 40 7.69 -18.06 -0.01
C ALA A 40 7.08 -16.97 0.87
N ILE A 41 5.92 -17.25 1.49
CA ILE A 41 5.24 -16.32 2.39
C ILE A 41 6.05 -16.06 3.66
N LEU A 42 6.65 -17.08 4.25
CA LEU A 42 7.51 -16.92 5.43
C LEU A 42 8.74 -16.04 5.15
N LYS A 43 9.29 -16.09 3.92
CA LYS A 43 10.37 -15.17 3.49
C LYS A 43 9.92 -13.71 3.48
N ILE A 44 8.66 -13.39 3.07
CA ILE A 44 8.11 -12.02 3.19
C ILE A 44 8.16 -11.55 4.65
N PHE A 45 7.66 -12.33 5.58
CA PHE A 45 7.65 -11.95 7.00
C PHE A 45 9.05 -11.73 7.55
N LYS A 46 10.01 -12.63 7.21
CA LYS A 46 11.41 -12.53 7.61
C LYS A 46 12.07 -11.26 7.06
N LEU A 47 11.99 -11.03 5.74
CA LEU A 47 12.59 -9.86 5.08
C LEU A 47 12.05 -8.54 5.62
N LYS A 48 10.75 -8.47 5.86
CA LYS A 48 10.10 -7.26 6.37
C LYS A 48 10.21 -7.07 7.88
N LYS A 49 10.70 -8.04 8.64
CA LYS A 49 10.58 -8.10 10.11
C LYS A 49 9.13 -7.88 10.57
N ARG A 50 8.18 -8.46 9.83
CA ARG A 50 6.74 -8.28 10.03
C ARG A 50 6.18 -9.37 10.95
N PRO A 51 5.31 -9.05 11.93
CA PRO A 51 4.61 -10.06 12.72
C PRO A 51 3.74 -10.96 11.82
N LYS A 52 3.81 -12.28 12.00
CA LYS A 52 2.98 -13.25 11.26
C LYS A 52 1.48 -13.07 11.49
N SER A 53 1.09 -12.45 12.61
CA SER A 53 -0.30 -12.09 12.92
C SER A 53 -0.91 -11.03 12.01
N ASN A 54 -0.11 -10.35 11.19
CA ASN A 54 -0.56 -9.28 10.31
C ASN A 54 -0.78 -9.82 8.88
N PRO A 55 -2.04 -10.08 8.44
CA PRO A 55 -2.34 -10.74 7.18
C PRO A 55 -1.81 -9.98 5.96
N LEU A 56 -1.77 -10.63 4.81
CA LEU A 56 -1.25 -10.09 3.56
C LEU A 56 -2.38 -9.85 2.56
N ILE A 57 -2.15 -8.95 1.59
CA ILE A 57 -3.04 -8.73 0.45
C ILE A 57 -2.54 -9.58 -0.71
N VAL A 58 -3.44 -10.32 -1.33
CA VAL A 58 -3.16 -11.15 -2.51
C VAL A 58 -3.58 -10.42 -3.79
N HIS A 59 -2.69 -10.40 -4.75
CA HIS A 59 -2.84 -9.73 -6.02
C HIS A 59 -3.15 -10.74 -7.12
N TYR A 60 -4.25 -10.49 -7.85
CA TYR A 60 -4.71 -11.28 -8.97
C TYR A 60 -4.70 -10.46 -10.26
N CYS A 61 -4.68 -11.11 -11.40
CA CYS A 61 -4.73 -10.45 -12.69
C CYS A 61 -6.16 -9.98 -13.01
N LYS A 62 -7.15 -10.86 -12.83
CA LYS A 62 -8.57 -10.63 -13.17
C LYS A 62 -9.52 -11.35 -12.21
N ALA A 63 -10.82 -11.01 -12.27
CA ALA A 63 -11.82 -11.54 -11.35
C ALA A 63 -12.04 -13.06 -11.47
N GLU A 64 -11.84 -13.62 -12.65
CA GLU A 64 -11.96 -15.06 -12.88
C GLU A 64 -10.95 -15.86 -12.06
N ASP A 65 -9.74 -15.29 -11.87
CA ASP A 65 -8.63 -15.97 -11.19
C ASP A 65 -8.91 -16.21 -9.70
N ILE A 66 -9.80 -15.39 -9.08
CA ILE A 66 -10.12 -15.54 -7.66
C ILE A 66 -11.23 -16.55 -7.35
N LYS A 67 -11.91 -17.08 -8.38
CA LYS A 67 -13.05 -18.01 -8.19
C LYS A 67 -12.65 -19.29 -7.46
N ASN A 68 -11.40 -19.71 -7.56
CA ASN A 68 -10.91 -20.90 -6.85
C ASN A 68 -10.64 -20.60 -5.36
N ASP A 69 -10.37 -19.36 -4.99
CA ASP A 69 -9.96 -18.99 -3.66
C ASP A 69 -11.06 -18.30 -2.85
N CYS A 70 -11.99 -17.56 -3.49
CA CYS A 70 -12.97 -16.74 -2.78
C CYS A 70 -14.39 -16.91 -3.31
N GLU A 71 -15.37 -16.69 -2.41
CA GLU A 71 -16.76 -16.49 -2.74
C GLU A 71 -17.00 -15.05 -3.18
N LEU A 72 -17.70 -14.85 -4.32
CA LEU A 72 -17.98 -13.53 -4.89
C LEU A 72 -19.44 -13.14 -4.63
N ASN A 73 -19.68 -11.87 -4.29
CA ASN A 73 -21.02 -11.32 -4.10
C ASN A 73 -21.30 -10.14 -5.04
N SER A 74 -22.54 -9.66 -5.06
CA SER A 74 -23.00 -8.59 -5.95
C SER A 74 -22.26 -7.26 -5.69
N ASN A 75 -21.93 -6.94 -4.43
CA ASN A 75 -21.17 -5.74 -4.08
C ASN A 75 -19.76 -5.78 -4.65
N PHE A 76 -19.10 -6.95 -4.61
CA PHE A 76 -17.80 -7.14 -5.26
C PHE A 76 -17.91 -6.84 -6.76
N LYS A 77 -18.88 -7.44 -7.48
CA LYS A 77 -19.05 -7.22 -8.92
C LYS A 77 -19.22 -5.74 -9.27
N LYS A 78 -20.08 -5.01 -8.54
CA LYS A 78 -20.31 -3.56 -8.74
C LYS A 78 -19.04 -2.76 -8.57
N LEU A 79 -18.28 -3.00 -7.49
CA LEU A 79 -17.06 -2.26 -7.18
C LEU A 79 -15.89 -2.66 -8.08
N TYR A 80 -15.78 -3.94 -8.44
CA TYR A 80 -14.77 -4.42 -9.38
C TYR A 80 -14.90 -3.73 -10.73
N ASN A 81 -16.09 -3.73 -11.31
CA ASN A 81 -16.35 -3.10 -12.62
C ASN A 81 -16.03 -1.60 -12.62
N LYS A 82 -16.19 -0.91 -11.49
CA LYS A 82 -15.94 0.54 -11.41
C LYS A 82 -14.51 0.90 -11.08
N PHE A 83 -13.81 0.11 -10.26
CA PHE A 83 -12.54 0.50 -9.65
C PHE A 83 -11.38 -0.44 -9.96
N CYS A 84 -11.58 -1.55 -10.64
CA CYS A 84 -10.51 -2.50 -10.96
C CYS A 84 -10.21 -2.55 -12.46
N PRO A 85 -8.94 -2.73 -12.82
CA PRO A 85 -7.79 -2.75 -11.93
C PRO A 85 -7.52 -1.38 -11.29
N GLY A 86 -7.12 -1.36 -9.98
CA GLY A 86 -6.95 -0.10 -9.27
C GLY A 86 -6.69 -0.21 -7.77
N PRO A 87 -6.71 0.94 -7.06
CA PRO A 87 -6.31 1.04 -5.67
C PRO A 87 -7.44 0.66 -4.67
N LEU A 88 -8.17 -0.43 -4.95
CA LEU A 88 -9.18 -1.02 -4.07
C LEU A 88 -8.79 -2.44 -3.68
N THR A 89 -8.92 -2.76 -2.40
CA THR A 89 -8.75 -4.11 -1.85
C THR A 89 -10.06 -4.56 -1.22
N PHE A 90 -10.46 -5.77 -1.54
CA PHE A 90 -11.68 -6.41 -1.04
C PHE A 90 -11.34 -7.44 0.02
N ILE A 91 -12.06 -7.45 1.15
CA ILE A 91 -12.11 -8.61 2.02
C ILE A 91 -13.25 -9.48 1.56
N LEU A 92 -12.93 -10.72 1.16
CA LEU A 92 -13.86 -11.72 0.65
C LEU A 92 -13.80 -12.98 1.52
N LYS A 93 -14.86 -13.77 1.50
CA LYS A 93 -14.88 -15.06 2.19
C LYS A 93 -13.97 -16.05 1.46
N LEU A 94 -13.04 -16.66 2.18
CA LEU A 94 -12.11 -17.66 1.68
C LEU A 94 -12.84 -18.99 1.52
N LYS A 95 -12.67 -19.68 0.41
CA LYS A 95 -13.19 -21.03 0.19
C LYS A 95 -12.41 -22.07 1.00
N LYS A 96 -13.05 -23.14 1.44
CA LYS A 96 -12.42 -24.21 2.23
C LYS A 96 -11.30 -24.93 1.46
N ASN A 97 -11.47 -25.08 0.14
CA ASN A 97 -10.51 -25.76 -0.76
C ASN A 97 -9.49 -24.79 -1.41
N SER A 98 -9.40 -23.54 -0.95
CA SER A 98 -8.40 -22.59 -1.44
C SER A 98 -6.98 -23.06 -1.14
N LYS A 99 -6.09 -22.89 -2.13
CA LYS A 99 -4.66 -23.19 -2.01
C LYS A 99 -3.86 -22.07 -1.33
N ILE A 100 -4.50 -20.98 -0.92
CA ILE A 100 -3.83 -19.85 -0.25
C ILE A 100 -3.17 -20.33 1.04
N SER A 101 -1.89 -20.04 1.19
CA SER A 101 -1.11 -20.32 2.40
C SER A 101 -1.82 -19.76 3.65
N LYS A 102 -1.91 -20.57 4.70
CA LYS A 102 -2.47 -20.16 6.00
C LYS A 102 -1.79 -18.95 6.61
N TYR A 103 -0.53 -18.74 6.30
CA TYR A 103 0.23 -17.56 6.75
C TYR A 103 -0.24 -16.25 6.08
N VAL A 104 -0.81 -16.29 4.89
CA VAL A 104 -1.37 -15.11 4.20
C VAL A 104 -2.53 -14.55 4.99
N THR A 105 -3.43 -15.40 5.46
CA THR A 105 -4.66 -15.02 6.17
C THR A 105 -4.49 -14.96 7.68
N ASN A 106 -3.37 -15.46 8.21
CA ASN A 106 -3.21 -15.71 9.65
C ASN A 106 -4.38 -16.58 10.21
N GLY A 107 -4.75 -17.64 9.48
CA GLY A 107 -5.81 -18.57 9.86
C GLY A 107 -7.24 -18.02 9.75
N LYS A 108 -7.44 -16.81 9.22
CA LYS A 108 -8.78 -16.22 9.05
C LYS A 108 -9.53 -16.88 7.89
N LYS A 109 -10.85 -16.96 7.99
CA LYS A 109 -11.77 -17.42 6.95
C LYS A 109 -12.06 -16.35 5.87
N THR A 110 -11.20 -15.34 5.76
CA THR A 110 -11.31 -14.23 4.82
C THR A 110 -9.99 -13.94 4.16
N LEU A 111 -10.03 -13.49 2.90
CA LEU A 111 -8.87 -13.10 2.12
C LEU A 111 -8.98 -11.63 1.68
N ALA A 112 -7.85 -10.90 1.77
CA ALA A 112 -7.71 -9.57 1.20
C ALA A 112 -7.25 -9.70 -0.26
N VAL A 113 -8.07 -9.26 -1.20
CA VAL A 113 -7.87 -9.44 -2.66
C VAL A 113 -7.74 -8.09 -3.34
N ARG A 114 -6.79 -7.96 -4.28
CA ARG A 114 -6.58 -6.75 -5.06
C ARG A 114 -6.20 -7.05 -6.52
N PHE A 115 -6.55 -6.13 -7.42
CA PHE A 115 -6.22 -6.14 -8.85
C PHE A 115 -5.42 -4.88 -9.16
N PRO A 116 -4.08 -4.93 -9.15
CA PRO A 116 -3.25 -3.73 -9.29
C PRO A 116 -3.28 -3.18 -10.72
N LYS A 117 -3.24 -1.84 -10.84
CA LYS A 117 -3.19 -1.14 -12.12
C LYS A 117 -1.75 -0.71 -12.44
N ASN A 118 -0.92 -1.66 -12.80
CA ASN A 118 0.43 -1.39 -13.29
C ASN A 118 0.75 -2.35 -14.43
N LEU A 119 1.30 -1.85 -15.52
CA LEU A 119 1.54 -2.63 -16.74
C LEU A 119 2.49 -3.81 -16.49
N GLU A 120 3.62 -3.58 -15.84
CA GLU A 120 4.63 -4.62 -15.62
C GLU A 120 4.15 -5.69 -14.63
N THR A 121 3.47 -5.28 -13.54
CA THR A 121 2.83 -6.23 -12.63
C THR A 121 1.69 -7.00 -13.30
N GLY A 122 0.93 -6.36 -14.19
CA GLY A 122 -0.10 -7.05 -14.98
C GLY A 122 0.49 -8.11 -15.92
N LYS A 123 1.59 -7.80 -16.63
CA LYS A 123 2.31 -8.76 -17.47
C LYS A 123 2.85 -9.93 -16.63
N LEU A 124 3.43 -9.64 -15.46
CA LEU A 124 3.94 -10.65 -14.54
C LEU A 124 2.80 -11.58 -14.06
N LEU A 125 1.70 -11.02 -13.53
CA LEU A 125 0.56 -11.80 -13.04
C LEU A 125 -0.05 -12.68 -14.14
N LYS A 126 -0.12 -12.21 -15.39
CA LYS A 126 -0.57 -13.01 -16.55
C LYS A 126 0.36 -14.17 -16.87
N SER A 127 1.65 -14.06 -16.56
CA SER A 127 2.64 -15.13 -16.83
C SER A 127 2.67 -16.21 -15.76
N LEU A 128 1.99 -16.00 -14.62
CA LEU A 128 1.97 -16.91 -13.47
C LEU A 128 0.70 -17.74 -13.44
N ASN A 129 0.79 -18.97 -12.92
CA ASN A 129 -0.35 -19.86 -12.64
C ASN A 129 -0.78 -19.82 -11.15
N TYR A 130 -0.32 -18.84 -10.40
CA TYR A 130 -0.65 -18.58 -9.00
C TYR A 130 -0.69 -17.07 -8.73
N PRO A 131 -1.47 -16.63 -7.71
CA PRO A 131 -1.52 -15.23 -7.32
C PRO A 131 -0.33 -14.84 -6.42
N LEU A 132 -0.10 -13.54 -6.29
CA LEU A 132 1.01 -13.00 -5.51
C LEU A 132 0.52 -12.35 -4.21
N ALA A 133 0.99 -12.83 -3.07
CA ALA A 133 0.87 -12.07 -1.82
C ALA A 133 1.92 -10.96 -1.82
N ALA A 134 1.49 -9.70 -1.70
CA ALA A 134 2.39 -8.56 -1.77
C ALA A 134 2.02 -7.42 -0.80
N PRO A 135 2.54 -7.40 0.43
CA PRO A 135 2.55 -6.21 1.27
C PRO A 135 3.49 -5.15 0.67
N SER A 136 3.45 -3.90 1.17
CA SER A 136 4.40 -2.85 0.74
C SER A 136 5.87 -3.29 0.89
N ALA A 137 6.75 -2.89 -0.03
CA ALA A 137 8.14 -3.34 -0.07
C ALA A 137 9.06 -2.50 0.84
N ASN A 138 8.74 -2.38 2.14
CA ASN A 138 9.53 -1.72 3.20
C ASN A 138 9.70 -2.63 4.41
N ILE A 139 10.68 -2.35 5.26
CA ILE A 139 10.75 -2.90 6.61
C ILE A 139 9.48 -2.49 7.38
N TYR A 140 8.96 -3.39 8.21
CA TYR A 140 7.72 -3.14 8.95
C TYR A 140 7.80 -1.83 9.74
N THR A 141 6.71 -1.07 9.76
CA THR A 141 6.53 0.28 10.32
C THR A 141 7.15 1.43 9.54
N GLN A 142 8.11 1.20 8.64
CA GLN A 142 8.78 2.25 7.86
C GLN A 142 7.90 2.83 6.74
N ILE A 143 8.37 3.91 6.10
CA ILE A 143 7.69 4.56 4.96
C ILE A 143 7.55 3.58 3.80
N SER A 144 6.36 3.49 3.21
CA SER A 144 6.13 2.67 2.01
C SER A 144 6.92 3.21 0.82
N PRO A 145 7.56 2.33 0.00
CA PRO A 145 8.33 2.75 -1.16
C PRO A 145 7.41 3.06 -2.34
N VAL A 146 7.70 4.14 -3.06
CA VAL A 146 6.95 4.57 -4.25
C VAL A 146 7.78 4.49 -5.54
N SER A 147 9.04 4.08 -5.43
CA SER A 147 9.96 3.92 -6.57
C SER A 147 10.88 2.71 -6.35
N LYS A 148 11.50 2.24 -7.45
CA LYS A 148 12.55 1.21 -7.43
C LYS A 148 13.73 1.64 -6.53
N LYS A 149 14.09 2.93 -6.57
CA LYS A 149 15.16 3.49 -5.72
C LYS A 149 14.83 3.31 -4.25
N ASP A 150 13.59 3.63 -3.83
CA ASP A 150 13.16 3.49 -2.44
C ASP A 150 13.27 2.04 -1.94
N VAL A 151 12.92 1.05 -2.80
CA VAL A 151 13.03 -0.38 -2.47
C VAL A 151 14.51 -0.77 -2.33
N LYS A 152 15.36 -0.28 -3.24
CA LYS A 152 16.81 -0.54 -3.20
C LYS A 152 17.44 0.04 -1.93
N ASP A 153 17.05 1.28 -1.56
CA ASP A 153 17.53 1.95 -0.35
C ASP A 153 17.08 1.20 0.93
N GLU A 154 15.89 0.57 0.91
CA GLU A 154 15.30 -0.16 2.05
C GLU A 154 15.91 -1.53 2.29
N PHE A 155 16.11 -2.31 1.22
CA PHE A 155 16.53 -3.72 1.31
C PHE A 155 17.97 -3.98 0.88
N GLY A 156 18.58 -3.11 0.08
CA GLY A 156 19.92 -3.32 -0.47
C GLY A 156 20.04 -4.67 -1.20
N LYS A 157 21.05 -5.44 -0.83
CA LYS A 157 21.33 -6.78 -1.40
C LYS A 157 20.38 -7.89 -0.88
N LYS A 158 19.50 -7.60 0.08
CA LYS A 158 18.58 -8.60 0.68
C LYS A 158 17.43 -9.00 -0.24
N ILE A 159 17.16 -8.22 -1.29
CA ILE A 159 16.14 -8.53 -2.29
C ILE A 159 16.77 -8.99 -3.58
N SER A 160 16.32 -10.14 -4.11
CA SER A 160 16.90 -10.77 -5.29
C SER A 160 16.65 -9.99 -6.58
N PHE A 161 15.48 -9.34 -6.70
CA PHE A 161 15.10 -8.61 -7.91
C PHE A 161 14.03 -7.55 -7.62
N ILE A 162 14.11 -6.43 -8.32
CA ILE A 162 13.13 -5.35 -8.32
C ILE A 162 12.65 -5.15 -9.75
N LEU A 163 11.41 -5.53 -10.03
CA LEU A 163 10.76 -5.23 -11.30
C LEU A 163 10.51 -3.72 -11.37
N ASP A 164 11.03 -3.08 -12.40
CA ASP A 164 10.88 -1.64 -12.58
C ASP A 164 9.59 -1.32 -13.35
N GLY A 165 8.78 -0.45 -12.84
CA GLY A 165 7.56 0.06 -13.49
C GLY A 165 7.39 1.57 -13.23
N GLY A 166 8.50 2.26 -12.96
CA GLY A 166 8.50 3.69 -12.66
C GLY A 166 7.95 4.03 -11.27
N SER A 167 7.69 5.30 -11.02
CA SER A 167 7.13 5.77 -9.75
C SER A 167 5.63 5.51 -9.66
N SER A 168 5.17 5.16 -8.45
CA SER A 168 3.75 4.94 -8.15
C SER A 168 2.92 6.21 -8.37
N LYS A 169 1.83 6.09 -9.14
CA LYS A 169 1.02 7.24 -9.57
C LYS A 169 0.08 7.77 -8.48
N VAL A 170 -0.32 6.92 -7.52
CA VAL A 170 -1.23 7.26 -6.41
C VAL A 170 -0.44 7.62 -5.14
N GLY A 171 0.66 6.91 -4.83
CA GLY A 171 1.53 7.18 -3.70
C GLY A 171 0.96 6.84 -2.33
N LEU A 172 -0.28 6.37 -2.25
CA LEU A 172 -0.96 5.91 -1.04
C LEU A 172 -1.43 4.48 -1.25
N GLU A 173 -1.49 3.67 -0.20
CA GLU A 173 -1.98 2.30 -0.28
C GLU A 173 -3.45 2.23 -0.73
N SER A 174 -3.89 1.05 -1.12
CA SER A 174 -5.27 0.80 -1.51
C SER A 174 -6.26 1.04 -0.35
N THR A 175 -7.45 1.52 -0.68
CA THR A 175 -8.60 1.50 0.23
C THR A 175 -9.01 0.05 0.46
N ILE A 176 -9.32 -0.35 1.70
CA ILE A 176 -9.76 -1.72 2.03
C ILE A 176 -11.22 -1.68 2.47
N ILE A 177 -12.05 -2.46 1.80
CA ILE A 177 -13.47 -2.63 2.10
C ILE A 177 -13.76 -4.08 2.53
N ASP A 178 -14.50 -4.24 3.62
CA ASP A 178 -15.07 -5.53 4.03
C ASP A 178 -16.38 -5.77 3.26
N LEU A 179 -16.50 -6.93 2.60
CA LEU A 179 -17.68 -7.35 1.86
C LEU A 179 -18.29 -8.66 2.39
N VAL A 180 -17.75 -9.21 3.48
CA VAL A 180 -18.19 -10.51 4.04
C VAL A 180 -19.33 -10.33 5.02
N ASN A 181 -19.13 -9.45 6.01
CA ASN A 181 -20.09 -9.21 7.08
C ASN A 181 -20.85 -7.90 6.80
N LYS A 182 -20.75 -6.97 7.73
CA LYS A 182 -21.27 -5.62 7.54
C LYS A 182 -20.30 -4.83 6.63
N VAL A 183 -20.79 -4.39 5.46
CA VAL A 183 -19.96 -3.65 4.51
C VAL A 183 -19.48 -2.34 5.14
N LYS A 184 -18.17 -2.21 5.31
CA LYS A 184 -17.48 -1.08 5.97
C LYS A 184 -16.08 -0.88 5.39
N ILE A 185 -15.56 0.33 5.52
CA ILE A 185 -14.17 0.63 5.17
C ILE A 185 -13.28 0.25 6.35
N LEU A 186 -12.30 -0.62 6.11
CA LEU A 186 -11.33 -1.06 7.13
C LEU A 186 -10.02 -0.26 7.08
N ARG A 187 -9.70 0.32 5.92
CA ARG A 187 -8.52 1.19 5.75
C ARG A 187 -8.81 2.27 4.72
N LEU A 188 -8.52 3.50 5.07
CA LEU A 188 -8.49 4.62 4.13
C LEU A 188 -7.32 4.43 3.16
N GLY A 189 -7.49 4.81 1.90
CA GLY A 189 -6.46 4.66 0.86
C GLY A 189 -6.71 5.53 -0.37
N GLY A 190 -6.20 5.07 -1.53
CA GLY A 190 -6.22 5.83 -2.78
C GLY A 190 -7.61 6.10 -3.39
N ILE A 191 -8.68 5.43 -2.90
CA ILE A 191 -10.06 5.73 -3.28
C ILE A 191 -10.80 6.31 -2.09
N GLU A 192 -11.43 7.45 -2.28
CA GLU A 192 -12.25 8.15 -1.29
C GLU A 192 -13.51 7.35 -0.96
N ILE A 193 -13.95 7.38 0.32
CA ILE A 193 -15.13 6.65 0.80
C ILE A 193 -16.38 7.04 0.00
N ASP A 194 -16.55 8.33 -0.28
CA ASP A 194 -17.75 8.84 -0.96
C ASP A 194 -17.90 8.26 -2.37
N LYS A 195 -16.80 8.02 -3.09
CA LYS A 195 -16.82 7.36 -4.40
C LYS A 195 -17.33 5.92 -4.31
N ILE A 196 -16.91 5.19 -3.27
CA ILE A 196 -17.37 3.81 -3.02
C ILE A 196 -18.83 3.82 -2.57
N SER A 197 -19.21 4.75 -1.69
CA SER A 197 -20.58 4.93 -1.21
C SER A 197 -21.57 5.19 -2.35
N LYS A 198 -21.18 6.03 -3.33
CA LYS A 198 -21.99 6.30 -4.54
C LYS A 198 -22.26 5.04 -5.36
N VAL A 199 -21.25 4.19 -5.59
CA VAL A 199 -21.39 2.95 -6.36
C VAL A 199 -22.30 1.95 -5.65
N LEU A 200 -22.19 1.85 -4.32
CA LEU A 200 -23.01 0.94 -3.51
C LEU A 200 -24.37 1.54 -3.12
N LYS A 201 -24.65 2.81 -3.49
CA LYS A 201 -25.88 3.54 -3.16
C LYS A 201 -26.20 3.52 -1.67
N ARG A 202 -25.16 3.63 -0.81
CA ARG A 202 -25.32 3.67 0.66
C ARG A 202 -24.17 4.40 1.34
N LYS A 203 -24.43 5.02 2.49
CA LYS A 203 -23.42 5.68 3.32
C LYS A 203 -22.52 4.63 4.00
N LEU A 204 -21.23 4.67 3.70
CA LEU A 204 -20.23 3.82 4.33
C LEU A 204 -19.58 4.51 5.52
N LYS A 205 -19.25 3.73 6.55
CA LYS A 205 -18.49 4.21 7.70
C LYS A 205 -17.07 3.65 7.67
N TYR A 206 -16.11 4.46 8.11
CA TYR A 206 -14.75 3.99 8.41
C TYR A 206 -14.74 3.38 9.81
N SER A 207 -14.39 2.09 9.89
CA SER A 207 -14.30 1.38 11.16
C SER A 207 -12.93 1.64 11.78
N LYS A 208 -12.90 2.35 12.90
CA LYS A 208 -11.72 2.56 13.75
C LYS A 208 -11.64 1.49 14.84
N GLU A 209 -11.87 0.22 14.54
CA GLU A 209 -11.77 -0.84 15.55
C GLU A 209 -10.41 -0.82 16.23
N LYS A 210 -10.42 -0.65 17.57
CA LYS A 210 -9.20 -0.41 18.37
C LYS A 210 -8.42 -1.68 18.73
N ASN A 211 -9.04 -2.87 18.72
CA ASN A 211 -8.55 -4.01 19.49
C ASN A 211 -8.08 -5.25 18.71
N LYS A 212 -8.27 -5.36 17.38
CA LYS A 212 -7.72 -6.48 16.58
C LYS A 212 -7.25 -6.00 15.22
N MET A 213 -6.01 -6.31 14.87
CA MET A 213 -5.47 -6.05 13.53
C MET A 213 -6.18 -6.96 12.52
N GLN A 214 -7.14 -6.40 11.77
CA GLN A 214 -7.93 -7.14 10.79
C GLN A 214 -7.26 -7.15 9.41
N VAL A 215 -6.57 -6.05 9.06
CA VAL A 215 -5.97 -5.83 7.75
C VAL A 215 -4.63 -5.08 7.87
N PRO A 216 -3.79 -5.14 6.83
CA PRO A 216 -2.52 -4.40 6.80
C PRO A 216 -2.71 -2.88 6.98
N GLY A 217 -1.78 -2.24 7.72
CA GLY A 217 -1.77 -0.78 7.92
C GLY A 217 -2.63 -0.28 9.09
N GLN A 218 -3.12 -1.16 9.96
CA GLN A 218 -3.87 -0.80 11.17
C GLN A 218 -2.99 -0.65 12.42
N SER A 219 -1.69 -0.95 12.34
CA SER A 219 -0.74 -0.78 13.47
C SER A 219 -0.76 0.65 13.98
N LYS A 220 -0.57 0.83 15.29
CA LYS A 220 -0.48 2.15 15.92
C LYS A 220 0.65 2.97 15.31
N LEU A 221 1.88 2.43 15.28
CA LEU A 221 3.02 2.97 14.55
C LEU A 221 3.07 2.34 13.15
N HIS A 222 3.09 3.17 12.12
CA HIS A 222 3.26 2.77 10.72
C HIS A 222 3.62 3.98 9.85
N TYR A 223 4.26 3.76 8.69
CA TYR A 223 4.67 4.80 7.74
C TYR A 223 5.71 5.79 8.31
N SER A 224 6.44 5.38 9.33
CA SER A 224 7.34 6.27 10.08
C SER A 224 8.65 6.53 9.32
N PRO A 225 9.11 7.79 9.25
CA PRO A 225 10.48 8.11 8.86
C PRO A 225 11.50 7.81 9.96
N ASN A 226 11.08 7.40 11.17
CA ASN A 226 11.86 7.32 12.40
C ASN A 226 12.37 8.70 12.90
N ILE A 227 11.67 9.75 12.52
CA ILE A 227 11.91 11.13 12.94
C ILE A 227 10.63 11.60 13.64
N PRO A 228 10.72 12.34 14.78
CA PRO A 228 9.55 12.94 15.43
C PRO A 228 8.76 13.82 14.47
N ILE A 229 7.43 13.68 14.50
CA ILE A 229 6.52 14.46 13.67
C ILE A 229 5.55 15.22 14.54
N ARG A 230 5.52 16.55 14.40
CA ARG A 230 4.56 17.46 15.02
C ARG A 230 3.50 17.85 13.98
N LEU A 231 2.25 17.51 14.24
CA LEU A 231 1.13 17.75 13.33
C LEU A 231 0.45 19.10 13.61
N ASN A 232 -0.25 19.62 12.60
CA ASN A 232 -1.02 20.87 12.66
C ASN A 232 -0.19 22.09 13.09
N ALA A 233 1.07 22.12 12.70
CA ALA A 233 1.97 23.21 13.01
C ALA A 233 1.63 24.45 12.18
N LYS A 234 1.59 25.63 12.83
CA LYS A 234 1.42 26.93 12.13
C LYS A 234 2.75 27.43 11.54
N LYS A 235 3.87 27.16 12.23
CA LYS A 235 5.25 27.51 11.83
C LYS A 235 6.22 26.41 12.32
N PRO A 236 7.37 26.24 11.67
CA PRO A 236 8.42 25.32 12.16
C PRO A 236 9.19 25.94 13.31
N PHE A 237 9.82 25.09 14.12
CA PHE A 237 10.94 25.48 14.98
C PHE A 237 12.25 25.50 14.16
N PRO A 238 13.33 26.10 14.69
CA PRO A 238 14.60 26.26 13.94
C PRO A 238 15.18 24.95 13.38
N ASP A 239 15.02 23.83 14.10
CA ASP A 239 15.56 22.51 13.80
C ASP A 239 14.58 21.56 13.07
N GLU A 240 13.39 22.07 12.68
CA GLU A 240 12.36 21.26 12.02
C GLU A 240 12.37 21.44 10.50
N ALA A 241 12.27 20.33 9.77
CA ALA A 241 11.76 20.36 8.40
C ALA A 241 10.27 20.70 8.41
N PHE A 242 9.78 21.60 7.56
CA PHE A 242 8.39 22.00 7.53
C PHE A 242 7.68 21.53 6.26
N ILE A 243 6.71 20.63 6.41
CA ILE A 243 5.88 20.15 5.31
C ILE A 243 4.63 21.01 5.20
N LEU A 244 4.49 21.66 4.04
CA LEU A 244 3.36 22.49 3.64
C LEU A 244 2.52 21.78 2.57
N ILE A 245 1.20 22.02 2.57
CA ILE A 245 0.35 21.44 1.53
C ILE A 245 0.65 22.04 0.17
N GLN A 246 0.90 23.36 0.10
CA GLN A 246 1.24 24.03 -1.16
C GLN A 246 2.44 24.95 -1.02
N LYS A 247 3.08 25.25 -2.17
CA LYS A 247 4.15 26.22 -2.26
C LYS A 247 3.64 27.63 -1.88
N ARG A 248 4.42 28.35 -1.07
CA ARG A 248 4.20 29.75 -0.67
C ARG A 248 5.33 30.62 -1.27
N LYS A 249 5.12 31.94 -1.34
CA LYS A 249 6.18 32.90 -1.65
C LYS A 249 7.26 32.85 -0.56
N GLY A 250 8.52 33.11 -0.95
CA GLY A 250 9.67 32.96 -0.08
C GLY A 250 10.22 31.53 -0.09
N PHE A 251 11.53 31.38 -0.24
CA PHE A 251 12.22 30.09 -0.21
C PHE A 251 12.95 29.93 1.12
N ASP A 252 12.68 28.82 1.81
CA ASP A 252 13.47 28.36 2.94
C ASP A 252 13.89 26.92 2.67
N LYS A 253 15.18 26.59 2.85
CA LYS A 253 15.75 25.25 2.61
C LYS A 253 15.09 24.15 3.42
N LYS A 254 14.43 24.49 4.54
CA LYS A 254 13.69 23.56 5.39
C LYS A 254 12.22 23.40 5.01
N TYR A 255 11.69 24.09 3.98
CA TYR A 255 10.30 24.01 3.53
C TYR A 255 10.14 22.97 2.41
N PHE A 256 9.18 22.07 2.58
CA PHE A 256 8.84 21.00 1.67
C PHE A 256 7.35 21.07 1.30
N TYR A 257 7.05 21.01 0.01
CA TYR A 257 5.70 21.21 -0.49
C TYR A 257 5.14 19.89 -1.04
N LEU A 258 3.91 19.53 -0.63
CA LEU A 258 3.24 18.34 -1.14
C LEU A 258 2.62 18.57 -2.51
N THR A 259 2.15 19.81 -2.79
CA THR A 259 1.52 20.17 -4.07
C THR A 259 1.90 21.57 -4.50
N LYS A 260 1.62 21.85 -5.78
CA LYS A 260 1.74 23.23 -6.30
C LYS A 260 0.53 24.10 -5.90
N ASN A 261 -0.69 23.51 -5.87
CA ASN A 261 -1.98 24.23 -5.81
C ASN A 261 -3.04 23.57 -4.92
N LYS A 262 -2.68 23.03 -3.79
CA LYS A 262 -3.57 22.32 -2.80
C LYS A 262 -4.28 21.07 -3.34
N ASN A 263 -3.80 20.46 -4.42
CA ASN A 263 -4.39 19.25 -4.97
C ASN A 263 -4.10 18.04 -4.07
N LEU A 264 -5.13 17.48 -3.43
CA LEU A 264 -4.99 16.36 -2.50
C LEU A 264 -4.53 15.04 -3.16
N LYS A 265 -4.76 14.85 -4.46
CA LYS A 265 -4.23 13.69 -5.19
C LYS A 265 -2.72 13.82 -5.36
N GLU A 266 -2.25 15.02 -5.74
CA GLU A 266 -0.83 15.34 -5.83
C GLU A 266 -0.16 15.23 -4.45
N ALA A 267 -0.81 15.75 -3.39
CA ALA A 267 -0.32 15.64 -2.03
C ALA A 267 -0.14 14.19 -1.58
N GLY A 268 -1.13 13.33 -1.86
CA GLY A 268 -1.05 11.90 -1.59
C GLY A 268 0.09 11.21 -2.33
N LYS A 269 0.26 11.53 -3.62
CA LYS A 269 1.34 11.00 -4.46
C LYS A 269 2.72 11.37 -3.91
N ASN A 270 2.89 12.57 -3.42
CA ASN A 270 4.18 13.12 -2.99
C ASN A 270 4.51 12.87 -1.50
N LEU A 271 3.54 12.39 -0.69
CA LEU A 271 3.70 12.26 0.76
C LEU A 271 4.94 11.44 1.14
N TYR A 272 5.05 10.21 0.64
CA TYR A 272 6.12 9.31 1.05
C TYR A 272 7.48 9.70 0.47
N SER A 273 7.53 10.19 -0.77
CA SER A 273 8.77 10.71 -1.36
C SER A 273 9.29 11.94 -0.59
N THR A 274 8.41 12.83 -0.14
CA THR A 274 8.76 13.99 0.69
C THR A 274 9.31 13.55 2.06
N LEU A 275 8.64 12.62 2.75
CA LEU A 275 9.13 12.09 4.03
C LEU A 275 10.50 11.40 3.88
N ARG A 276 10.72 10.63 2.80
CA ARG A 276 12.02 10.01 2.51
C ARG A 276 13.10 11.06 2.19
N LYS A 277 12.76 12.09 1.42
CA LYS A 277 13.68 13.21 1.14
C LYS A 277 14.15 13.89 2.42
N ILE A 278 13.24 14.21 3.33
CA ILE A 278 13.56 14.83 4.62
C ILE A 278 14.46 13.92 5.47
N LYS A 279 14.14 12.61 5.52
CA LYS A 279 14.97 11.62 6.21
C LYS A 279 16.41 11.59 5.66
N ASN A 280 16.56 11.58 4.33
CA ASN A 280 17.86 11.54 3.67
C ASN A 280 18.67 12.83 3.87
N LEU A 281 17.99 13.97 4.06
CA LEU A 281 18.62 15.26 4.41
C LEU A 281 18.98 15.35 5.91
N LYS A 282 18.75 14.28 6.68
CA LYS A 282 19.13 14.14 8.10
C LYS A 282 18.50 15.18 9.03
N PHE A 283 17.29 15.67 8.72
CA PHE A 283 16.53 16.47 9.67
C PHE A 283 16.16 15.63 10.91
N ASN A 284 16.26 16.24 12.08
CA ASN A 284 15.97 15.58 13.36
C ASN A 284 14.50 15.63 13.76
N LYS A 285 13.73 16.61 13.25
CA LYS A 285 12.32 16.81 13.54
C LYS A 285 11.55 17.24 12.29
N ILE A 286 10.26 16.96 12.25
CA ILE A 286 9.36 17.35 11.15
C ILE A 286 8.14 18.04 11.72
N ALA A 287 7.85 19.25 11.26
CA ALA A 287 6.57 19.91 11.45
C ALA A 287 5.73 19.79 10.20
N ILE A 288 4.42 19.60 10.34
CA ILE A 288 3.49 19.47 9.23
C ILE A 288 2.31 20.40 9.46
N GLU A 289 2.00 21.24 8.46
CA GLU A 289 0.83 22.10 8.54
C GLU A 289 -0.48 21.30 8.51
N LYS A 290 -1.59 21.94 8.87
CA LYS A 290 -2.92 21.31 8.88
C LYS A 290 -3.33 20.89 7.46
N ILE A 291 -3.55 19.60 7.26
CA ILE A 291 -4.07 19.04 6.00
C ILE A 291 -5.60 19.02 6.05
N PRO A 292 -6.32 19.38 4.96
CA PRO A 292 -7.78 19.31 4.91
C PRO A 292 -8.31 17.94 5.31
N ASN A 293 -9.37 17.89 6.12
CA ASN A 293 -9.96 16.64 6.63
C ASN A 293 -11.13 16.18 5.76
N SER A 294 -10.95 16.21 4.43
CA SER A 294 -11.95 15.79 3.43
C SER A 294 -11.27 15.01 2.30
N GLY A 295 -12.02 14.22 1.57
CA GLY A 295 -11.54 13.44 0.45
C GLY A 295 -10.28 12.63 0.79
N LEU A 296 -9.25 12.71 -0.06
CA LEU A 296 -7.95 12.08 0.19
C LEU A 296 -7.18 12.66 1.40
N GLY A 297 -7.54 13.84 1.87
CA GLY A 297 -6.97 14.43 3.09
C GLY A 297 -7.22 13.57 4.32
N LEU A 298 -8.35 12.86 4.39
CA LEU A 298 -8.62 11.86 5.44
C LEU A 298 -7.55 10.77 5.46
N THR A 299 -7.17 10.27 4.27
CA THR A 299 -6.12 9.23 4.14
C THR A 299 -4.76 9.78 4.51
N ILE A 300 -4.41 10.97 4.04
CA ILE A 300 -3.13 11.62 4.35
C ILE A 300 -3.01 11.84 5.86
N ASN A 301 -4.05 12.38 6.50
CA ASN A 301 -4.09 12.59 7.94
C ASN A 301 -3.97 11.28 8.74
N ASP A 302 -4.60 10.18 8.31
CA ASP A 302 -4.44 8.87 8.94
C ASP A 302 -2.98 8.38 8.85
N ARG A 303 -2.32 8.55 7.69
CA ARG A 303 -0.91 8.17 7.51
C ARG A 303 0.02 8.99 8.40
N LEU A 304 -0.15 10.29 8.44
CA LEU A 304 0.64 11.21 9.25
C LEU A 304 0.45 10.95 10.75
N LYS A 305 -0.79 10.71 11.17
CA LYS A 305 -1.11 10.35 12.57
C LYS A 305 -0.44 9.06 13.02
N ARG A 306 -0.33 8.06 12.12
CA ARG A 306 0.40 6.81 12.42
C ARG A 306 1.90 6.99 12.39
N ALA A 307 2.40 7.81 11.47
CA ALA A 307 3.84 8.12 11.36
C ALA A 307 4.36 8.93 12.55
N SER A 308 3.51 9.74 13.19
CA SER A 308 3.86 10.56 14.36
C SER A 308 3.80 9.82 15.70
N LYS A 309 3.30 8.58 15.75
CA LYS A 309 3.30 7.77 16.97
C LYS A 309 4.67 7.15 17.20
N ARG A 310 5.14 7.24 18.42
CA ARG A 310 6.34 6.57 18.93
C ARG A 310 5.92 5.49 19.90
#